data_af8517619f62ff06fd488ad54d3d7736
#
_entry.id   af8517619f62ff06fd488ad54d3d7736
#
_cell.length_a   1.000
_cell.length_b   1.000
_cell.length_c   1.000
_cell.angle_alpha   90.00
_cell.angle_beta   90.00
_cell.angle_gamma   90.00
#
_symmetry.space_group_name_H-M   'P 1'
#
loop_
_entity.id
_entity.type
_entity.pdbx_description
1 polymer ?
#
loop_
_entity_poly.entity_id
_entity_poly.type
_entity_poly.pdbx_seq_one_letter_code
_entity_poly.pdbx_strand_id
1 'polypeptide(L)'
;MMHFPEYQTRIYEEVRSNVGLKRRISPEDKDVCPITNAILLETHRMASVGALSLPHKTTVDTSAGGFTIPKDTMVFVNLYSIHYDPTHWDEPEKFKPERWLNADGSLKKEKPTHYLPFSAGTRVCIAERMAKMQLFIITTNFFRNFEVSNAPGEELPGLKDGIYWSTLNPPRRKIVVTKRKHN
;
A
#
# COMPACT_ATOMS: atom_id res chain seq x y z
N MET A 1 -4.07 -8.10 5.55
CA MET A 1 -3.41 -8.89 6.63
C MET A 1 -4.26 -10.05 7.14
N MET A 2 -5.59 -9.95 7.21
CA MET A 2 -6.44 -11.09 7.61
C MET A 2 -6.53 -12.17 6.52
N HIS A 3 -6.45 -11.80 5.24
CA HIS A 3 -6.32 -12.75 4.14
C HIS A 3 -4.95 -13.44 4.08
N PHE A 4 -3.94 -12.84 4.71
CA PHE A 4 -2.54 -13.26 4.64
C PHE A 4 -1.94 -13.18 6.04
N PRO A 5 -2.39 -14.05 6.98
CA PRO A 5 -1.94 -14.00 8.37
C PRO A 5 -0.44 -14.25 8.55
N GLU A 6 0.18 -14.97 7.60
CA GLU A 6 1.62 -15.22 7.56
C GLU A 6 2.44 -13.93 7.52
N TYR A 7 1.95 -12.88 6.85
CA TYR A 7 2.66 -11.59 6.83
C TYR A 7 2.61 -10.84 8.15
N GLN A 8 1.61 -11.07 8.99
CA GLN A 8 1.60 -10.53 10.36
C GLN A 8 2.75 -11.12 11.18
N THR A 9 3.00 -12.42 11.02
CA THR A 9 4.12 -13.12 11.66
C THR A 9 5.45 -12.64 11.11
N ARG A 10 5.58 -12.50 9.80
CA ARG A 10 6.80 -12.01 9.16
C ARG A 10 7.17 -10.60 9.63
N ILE A 11 6.20 -9.68 9.76
CA ILE A 11 6.44 -8.33 10.33
C ILE A 11 6.93 -8.45 11.77
N TYR A 12 6.27 -9.27 12.59
CA TYR A 12 6.67 -9.46 13.98
C TYR A 12 8.10 -9.97 14.11
N GLU A 13 8.46 -11.03 13.37
CA GLU A 13 9.80 -11.64 13.43
C GLU A 13 10.88 -10.66 12.91
N GLU A 14 10.61 -9.93 11.84
CA GLU A 14 11.52 -8.91 11.32
C GLU A 14 11.78 -7.82 12.36
N VAL A 15 10.72 -7.28 12.96
CA VAL A 15 10.84 -6.24 13.99
C VAL A 15 11.55 -6.79 15.23
N ARG A 16 11.20 -8.01 15.67
CA ARG A 16 11.85 -8.67 16.81
C ARG A 16 13.36 -8.82 16.61
N SER A 17 13.77 -9.26 15.42
CA SER A 17 15.17 -9.56 15.12
C SER A 17 16.00 -8.31 14.86
N ASN A 18 15.46 -7.33 14.14
CA ASN A 18 16.25 -6.20 13.62
C ASN A 18 16.12 -4.93 14.48
N VAL A 19 15.01 -4.78 15.20
CA VAL A 19 14.71 -3.59 16.02
C VAL A 19 14.67 -3.91 17.51
N GLY A 20 14.13 -5.09 17.84
CA GLY A 20 13.86 -5.54 19.20
C GLY A 20 12.48 -5.12 19.70
N LEU A 21 12.10 -5.69 20.85
CA LEU A 21 10.75 -5.54 21.39
C LEU A 21 10.63 -4.45 22.47
N LYS A 22 11.75 -3.95 22.99
CA LYS A 22 11.75 -3.06 24.17
C LYS A 22 11.74 -1.59 23.83
N ARG A 23 12.47 -1.16 22.79
CA ARG A 23 12.54 0.25 22.42
C ARG A 23 11.39 0.66 21.47
N ARG A 24 11.14 1.95 21.37
CA ARG A 24 10.18 2.48 20.40
C ARG A 24 10.70 2.28 18.97
N ILE A 25 9.77 2.05 18.04
CA ILE A 25 10.05 2.08 16.60
C ILE A 25 10.29 3.53 16.19
N SER A 26 11.32 3.74 15.38
CA SER A 26 11.67 5.05 14.82
C SER A 26 11.58 5.02 13.27
N PRO A 27 11.54 6.16 12.61
CA PRO A 27 11.56 6.21 11.14
C PRO A 27 12.78 5.54 10.51
N GLU A 28 13.93 5.57 11.16
CA GLU A 28 15.20 5.00 10.72
C GLU A 28 15.16 3.46 10.68
N ASP A 29 14.32 2.84 11.52
CA ASP A 29 14.12 1.39 11.52
C ASP A 29 13.59 0.84 10.20
N LYS A 30 13.07 1.73 9.35
CA LYS A 30 12.62 1.38 8.02
C LYS A 30 13.71 0.72 7.18
N ASP A 31 14.94 1.14 7.33
CA ASP A 31 16.07 0.66 6.53
C ASP A 31 16.45 -0.79 6.86
N VAL A 32 16.11 -1.24 8.06
CA VAL A 32 16.37 -2.62 8.53
C VAL A 32 15.11 -3.51 8.51
N CYS A 33 14.01 -3.02 7.94
CA CYS A 33 12.74 -3.76 7.85
C CYS A 33 12.27 -3.92 6.39
N PRO A 34 13.03 -4.59 5.51
CA PRO A 34 12.67 -4.74 4.09
C PRO A 34 11.35 -5.48 3.85
N ILE A 35 11.03 -6.51 4.64
CA ILE A 35 9.79 -7.28 4.50
C ILE A 35 8.57 -6.40 4.81
N THR A 36 8.60 -5.66 5.91
CA THR A 36 7.52 -4.73 6.27
C THR A 36 7.33 -3.66 5.19
N ASN A 37 8.43 -3.10 4.67
CA ASN A 37 8.35 -2.14 3.57
C ASN A 37 7.75 -2.75 2.30
N ALA A 38 8.13 -3.98 1.94
CA ALA A 38 7.59 -4.70 0.80
C ALA A 38 6.07 -4.92 0.94
N ILE A 39 5.61 -5.31 2.13
CA ILE A 39 4.19 -5.45 2.46
C ILE A 39 3.45 -4.12 2.31
N LEU A 40 4.00 -3.02 2.79
CA LEU A 40 3.40 -1.69 2.66
C LEU A 40 3.34 -1.23 1.21
N LEU A 41 4.39 -1.46 0.41
CA LEU A 41 4.40 -1.13 -1.01
C LEU A 41 3.32 -1.90 -1.76
N GLU A 42 3.19 -3.21 -1.52
CA GLU A 42 2.15 -4.02 -2.15
C GLU A 42 0.75 -3.63 -1.68
N THR A 43 0.59 -3.28 -0.41
CA THR A 43 -0.67 -2.75 0.12
C THR A 43 -1.07 -1.45 -0.58
N HIS A 44 -0.13 -0.53 -0.79
CA HIS A 44 -0.40 0.72 -1.53
C HIS A 44 -0.81 0.44 -2.97
N ARG A 45 -0.13 -0.49 -3.66
CA ARG A 45 -0.47 -0.86 -5.03
C ARG A 45 -1.90 -1.40 -5.12
N MET A 46 -2.21 -2.41 -4.30
CA MET A 46 -3.50 -3.09 -4.38
C MET A 46 -4.65 -2.27 -3.81
N ALA A 47 -4.42 -1.53 -2.73
CA ALA A 47 -5.48 -0.69 -2.15
C ALA A 47 -5.90 0.45 -3.07
N SER A 48 -4.97 0.98 -3.89
CA SER A 48 -5.24 2.07 -4.84
C SER A 48 -6.23 3.10 -4.28
N VAL A 49 -5.96 3.61 -3.07
CA VAL A 49 -6.91 4.43 -2.30
C VAL A 49 -7.42 5.62 -3.11
N GLY A 50 -6.56 6.28 -3.88
CA GLY A 50 -6.94 7.34 -4.82
C GLY A 50 -7.17 6.79 -6.23
N ALA A 51 -8.09 5.84 -6.40
CA ALA A 51 -8.27 5.06 -7.62
C ALA A 51 -8.31 5.87 -8.93
N LEU A 52 -8.96 7.04 -8.93
CA LEU A 52 -9.10 7.93 -10.08
C LEU A 52 -8.26 9.21 -9.96
N SER A 53 -7.30 9.27 -9.03
CA SER A 53 -6.60 10.50 -8.67
C SER A 53 -7.54 11.63 -8.21
N LEU A 54 -7.00 12.82 -7.98
CA LEU A 54 -7.83 14.03 -7.88
C LEU A 54 -8.09 14.55 -9.30
N PRO A 55 -9.26 15.18 -9.57
CA PRO A 55 -9.54 15.76 -10.87
C PRO A 55 -8.53 16.87 -11.21
N HIS A 56 -8.04 16.83 -12.43
CA HIS A 56 -7.21 17.86 -13.03
C HIS A 56 -8.02 18.62 -14.09
N LYS A 57 -7.57 19.80 -14.46
CA LYS A 57 -8.14 20.61 -15.52
C LYS A 57 -7.03 21.10 -16.42
N THR A 58 -7.22 20.97 -17.74
CA THR A 58 -6.29 21.53 -18.72
C THR A 58 -6.34 23.05 -18.70
N THR A 59 -5.18 23.70 -18.71
CA THR A 59 -5.06 25.17 -18.72
C THR A 59 -4.88 25.72 -20.12
N VAL A 60 -4.55 24.89 -21.08
CA VAL A 60 -4.36 25.15 -22.49
C VAL A 60 -4.84 23.96 -23.31
N ASP A 61 -5.05 24.17 -24.63
CA ASP A 61 -5.25 23.06 -25.57
C ASP A 61 -3.99 22.17 -25.53
N THR A 62 -4.18 20.88 -25.46
CA THR A 62 -3.09 19.91 -25.36
C THR A 62 -3.46 18.60 -26.05
N SER A 63 -2.58 17.59 -25.95
CA SER A 63 -2.86 16.25 -26.46
C SER A 63 -2.28 15.18 -25.55
N ALA A 64 -2.92 14.01 -25.51
CA ALA A 64 -2.41 12.81 -24.87
C ALA A 64 -2.83 11.59 -25.68
N GLY A 65 -1.90 10.63 -25.87
CA GLY A 65 -2.18 9.39 -26.60
C GLY A 65 -2.71 9.59 -28.03
N GLY A 66 -2.37 10.71 -28.68
CA GLY A 66 -2.86 11.07 -30.03
C GLY A 66 -4.24 11.75 -30.05
N PHE A 67 -4.86 11.97 -28.91
CA PHE A 67 -6.14 12.68 -28.81
C PHE A 67 -5.94 14.16 -28.46
N THR A 68 -6.66 15.03 -29.15
CA THR A 68 -6.70 16.48 -28.82
C THR A 68 -7.58 16.66 -27.57
N ILE A 69 -7.07 17.43 -26.61
CA ILE A 69 -7.75 17.73 -25.34
C ILE A 69 -7.88 19.25 -25.26
N PRO A 70 -9.07 19.84 -25.45
CA PRO A 70 -9.29 21.27 -25.34
C PRO A 70 -8.94 21.81 -23.96
N LYS A 71 -8.62 23.09 -23.91
CA LYS A 71 -8.55 23.87 -22.67
C LYS A 71 -9.83 23.68 -21.85
N ASP A 72 -9.70 23.77 -20.54
CA ASP A 72 -10.78 23.63 -19.54
C ASP A 72 -11.42 22.24 -19.46
N THR A 73 -10.82 21.22 -20.09
CA THR A 73 -11.26 19.83 -19.99
C THR A 73 -10.87 19.25 -18.63
N MET A 74 -11.83 18.60 -17.97
CA MET A 74 -11.58 17.83 -16.74
C MET A 74 -10.94 16.49 -17.09
N VAL A 75 -9.84 16.16 -16.41
CA VAL A 75 -9.04 14.94 -16.63
C VAL A 75 -8.89 14.16 -15.34
N PHE A 76 -9.20 12.88 -15.41
CA PHE A 76 -8.95 11.90 -14.34
C PHE A 76 -7.89 10.91 -14.79
N VAL A 77 -6.97 10.56 -13.88
CA VAL A 77 -5.99 9.50 -14.13
C VAL A 77 -6.46 8.23 -13.40
N ASN A 78 -6.72 7.16 -14.15
CA ASN A 78 -7.15 5.89 -13.57
C ASN A 78 -5.95 5.12 -13.00
N LEU A 79 -5.54 5.49 -11.78
CA LEU A 79 -4.43 4.86 -11.06
C LEU A 79 -4.73 3.40 -10.71
N TYR A 80 -6.01 3.06 -10.47
CA TYR A 80 -6.42 1.69 -10.22
C TYR A 80 -6.08 0.79 -11.43
N SER A 81 -6.48 1.22 -12.63
CA SER A 81 -6.17 0.45 -13.86
C SER A 81 -4.67 0.24 -14.03
N ILE A 82 -3.86 1.27 -13.81
CA ILE A 82 -2.39 1.20 -13.91
C ILE A 82 -1.82 0.16 -12.92
N HIS A 83 -2.35 0.10 -11.70
CA HIS A 83 -1.87 -0.82 -10.66
C HIS A 83 -2.32 -2.27 -10.87
N TYR A 84 -3.31 -2.51 -11.72
CA TYR A 84 -3.83 -3.84 -12.05
C TYR A 84 -3.58 -4.26 -13.50
N ASP A 85 -2.81 -3.49 -14.26
CA ASP A 85 -2.50 -3.77 -15.67
C ASP A 85 -1.53 -4.97 -15.77
N PRO A 86 -1.95 -6.09 -16.37
CA PRO A 86 -1.10 -7.28 -16.51
C PRO A 86 0.11 -7.07 -17.45
N THR A 87 0.12 -6.01 -18.26
CA THR A 87 1.29 -5.65 -19.09
C THR A 87 2.42 -5.07 -18.25
N HIS A 88 2.11 -4.58 -17.06
CA HIS A 88 3.05 -3.95 -16.15
C HIS A 88 3.33 -4.78 -14.89
N TRP A 89 2.35 -5.57 -14.45
CA TRP A 89 2.42 -6.33 -13.22
C TRP A 89 2.20 -7.83 -13.46
N ASP A 90 3.18 -8.63 -13.12
CA ASP A 90 3.01 -10.08 -13.04
C ASP A 90 1.99 -10.42 -11.95
N GLU A 91 0.95 -11.21 -12.30
CA GLU A 91 -0.13 -11.59 -11.39
C GLU A 91 -0.70 -10.38 -10.59
N PRO A 92 -1.24 -9.34 -11.26
CA PRO A 92 -1.62 -8.09 -10.61
C PRO A 92 -2.67 -8.24 -9.50
N GLU A 93 -3.49 -9.29 -9.58
CA GLU A 93 -4.54 -9.61 -8.61
C GLU A 93 -4.03 -10.25 -7.32
N LYS A 94 -2.80 -10.76 -7.33
CA LYS A 94 -2.21 -11.41 -6.15
C LYS A 94 -1.48 -10.40 -5.28
N PHE A 95 -1.72 -10.51 -3.98
CA PHE A 95 -0.92 -9.81 -2.98
C PHE A 95 0.44 -10.50 -2.86
N LYS A 96 1.48 -9.90 -3.44
CA LYS A 96 2.80 -10.51 -3.60
C LYS A 96 3.89 -9.51 -3.19
N PRO A 97 4.13 -9.33 -1.88
CA PRO A 97 5.17 -8.42 -1.38
C PRO A 97 6.57 -8.75 -1.91
N GLU A 98 6.82 -10.00 -2.26
CA GLU A 98 8.10 -10.49 -2.79
C GLU A 98 8.51 -9.77 -4.08
N ARG A 99 7.56 -9.20 -4.84
CA ARG A 99 7.88 -8.40 -6.04
C ARG A 99 8.78 -7.19 -5.75
N TRP A 100 8.78 -6.73 -4.50
CA TRP A 100 9.55 -5.57 -4.03
C TRP A 100 10.90 -5.94 -3.41
N LEU A 101 11.22 -7.24 -3.34
CA LEU A 101 12.46 -7.74 -2.77
C LEU A 101 13.42 -8.25 -3.85
N ASN A 102 14.70 -8.10 -3.59
CA ASN A 102 15.77 -8.76 -4.34
C ASN A 102 15.89 -10.23 -3.89
N ALA A 103 16.69 -11.02 -4.61
CA ALA A 103 16.93 -12.42 -4.27
C ALA A 103 17.61 -12.62 -2.89
N ASP A 104 18.35 -11.62 -2.41
CA ASP A 104 18.97 -11.60 -1.09
C ASP A 104 18.02 -11.15 0.04
N GLY A 105 16.75 -10.88 -0.28
CA GLY A 105 15.75 -10.40 0.67
C GLY A 105 15.79 -8.89 0.95
N SER A 106 16.75 -8.16 0.40
CA SER A 106 16.79 -6.70 0.52
C SER A 106 15.68 -6.02 -0.29
N LEU A 107 15.26 -4.83 0.13
CA LEU A 107 14.25 -4.06 -0.60
C LEU A 107 14.83 -3.51 -1.91
N LYS A 108 14.10 -3.67 -3.02
CA LYS A 108 14.47 -3.05 -4.30
C LYS A 108 14.53 -1.53 -4.16
N LYS A 109 15.64 -0.92 -4.54
CA LYS A 109 15.84 0.53 -4.49
C LYS A 109 14.92 1.25 -5.47
N GLU A 110 14.90 0.77 -6.71
CA GLU A 110 14.09 1.35 -7.77
C GLU A 110 12.65 0.81 -7.75
N LYS A 111 11.71 1.69 -7.98
CA LYS A 111 10.29 1.35 -8.12
C LYS A 111 9.91 1.50 -9.59
N PRO A 112 9.05 0.61 -10.11
CA PRO A 112 8.55 0.76 -11.48
C PRO A 112 7.88 2.12 -11.68
N THR A 113 8.03 2.71 -12.87
CA THR A 113 7.43 4.03 -13.21
C THR A 113 5.91 4.03 -13.14
N HIS A 114 5.30 2.87 -13.29
CA HIS A 114 3.86 2.64 -13.17
C HIS A 114 3.38 2.36 -11.72
N TYR A 115 4.27 2.45 -10.73
CA TYR A 115 3.89 2.41 -9.32
C TYR A 115 3.57 3.82 -8.81
N LEU A 116 2.29 4.19 -8.84
CA LEU A 116 1.81 5.57 -8.67
C LEU A 116 0.78 5.75 -7.53
N PRO A 117 0.96 5.14 -6.34
CA PRO A 117 -0.06 5.21 -5.28
C PRO A 117 -0.27 6.63 -4.72
N PHE A 118 0.65 7.53 -4.98
CA PHE A 118 0.62 8.94 -4.59
C PHE A 118 0.61 9.90 -5.80
N SER A 119 0.27 9.39 -7.01
CA SER A 119 0.36 10.09 -8.27
C SER A 119 1.82 10.42 -8.66
N ALA A 120 2.03 11.32 -9.61
CA ALA A 120 3.36 11.71 -10.11
C ALA A 120 3.38 13.16 -10.59
N GLY A 121 4.59 13.64 -10.93
CA GLY A 121 4.82 14.97 -11.50
C GLY A 121 4.63 16.10 -10.48
N THR A 122 4.33 17.28 -10.98
CA THR A 122 4.18 18.49 -10.16
C THR A 122 2.97 18.45 -9.20
N ARG A 123 2.07 17.49 -9.41
CA ARG A 123 0.85 17.29 -8.61
C ARG A 123 0.92 16.01 -7.76
N VAL A 124 2.12 15.47 -7.54
CA VAL A 124 2.34 14.37 -6.58
C VAL A 124 1.80 14.72 -5.20
N CYS A 125 1.34 13.72 -4.46
CA CYS A 125 0.80 13.93 -3.12
C CYS A 125 1.84 14.60 -2.21
N ILE A 126 1.52 15.78 -1.70
CA ILE A 126 2.41 16.55 -0.81
C ILE A 126 2.70 15.80 0.52
N ALA A 127 1.79 14.94 0.96
CA ALA A 127 1.91 14.19 2.21
C ALA A 127 2.57 12.80 2.02
N GLU A 128 3.07 12.45 0.83
CA GLU A 128 3.61 11.11 0.53
C GLU A 128 4.64 10.64 1.56
N ARG A 129 5.65 11.47 1.86
CA ARG A 129 6.71 11.11 2.82
C ARG A 129 6.15 10.87 4.21
N MET A 130 5.26 11.74 4.67
CA MET A 130 4.62 11.63 5.97
C MET A 130 3.74 10.38 6.05
N ALA A 131 2.92 10.13 5.04
CA ALA A 131 2.04 8.96 4.98
C ALA A 131 2.84 7.64 5.02
N LYS A 132 3.91 7.53 4.22
CA LYS A 132 4.78 6.35 4.21
C LYS A 132 5.46 6.11 5.57
N MET A 133 5.92 7.17 6.22
CA MET A 133 6.52 7.10 7.56
C MET A 133 5.50 6.67 8.61
N GLN A 134 4.33 7.31 8.64
CA GLN A 134 3.28 6.98 9.59
C GLN A 134 2.79 5.55 9.43
N LEU A 135 2.55 5.10 8.19
CA LEU A 135 2.12 3.73 7.92
C LEU A 135 3.17 2.72 8.38
N PHE A 136 4.46 2.99 8.15
CA PHE A 136 5.53 2.14 8.66
C PHE A 136 5.49 2.04 10.20
N ILE A 137 5.49 3.19 10.89
CA ILE A 137 5.50 3.23 12.37
C ILE A 137 4.25 2.58 12.95
N ILE A 138 3.06 2.84 12.39
CA ILE A 138 1.80 2.29 12.89
C ILE A 138 1.78 0.78 12.66
N THR A 139 2.11 0.31 11.45
CA THR A 139 2.08 -1.10 11.08
C THR A 139 3.05 -1.91 11.93
N THR A 140 4.30 -1.45 12.06
CA THR A 140 5.32 -2.13 12.86
C THR A 140 4.97 -2.18 14.33
N ASN A 141 4.52 -1.06 14.92
CA ASN A 141 4.10 -1.05 16.33
C ASN A 141 2.86 -1.92 16.56
N PHE A 142 1.92 -1.91 15.63
CA PHE A 142 0.70 -2.71 15.76
C PHE A 142 1.03 -4.20 15.72
N PHE A 143 1.67 -4.68 14.65
CA PHE A 143 1.94 -6.13 14.50
C PHE A 143 3.05 -6.66 15.40
N ARG A 144 3.89 -5.78 15.94
CA ARG A 144 4.78 -6.15 17.05
C ARG A 144 4.01 -6.55 18.29
N ASN A 145 2.88 -5.90 18.58
CA ASN A 145 2.14 -6.08 19.83
C ASN A 145 0.86 -6.90 19.70
N PHE A 146 0.29 -6.96 18.48
CA PHE A 146 -1.02 -7.54 18.25
C PHE A 146 -1.06 -8.43 17.00
N GLU A 147 -2.01 -9.33 17.00
CA GLU A 147 -2.48 -10.08 15.84
C GLU A 147 -3.92 -9.73 15.55
N VAL A 148 -4.30 -9.80 14.28
CA VAL A 148 -5.70 -9.62 13.87
C VAL A 148 -6.23 -10.88 13.21
N SER A 149 -7.45 -11.22 13.56
CA SER A 149 -8.21 -12.30 12.92
C SER A 149 -9.64 -11.88 12.65
N ASN A 150 -10.31 -12.68 11.84
CA ASN A 150 -11.72 -12.48 11.58
C ASN A 150 -12.53 -12.73 12.86
N ALA A 151 -13.58 -11.92 13.08
CA ALA A 151 -14.51 -12.20 14.17
C ALA A 151 -15.33 -13.45 13.86
N PRO A 152 -15.69 -14.27 14.88
CA PRO A 152 -16.54 -15.44 14.67
C PRO A 152 -17.84 -15.07 13.94
N GLY A 153 -18.18 -15.84 12.90
CA GLY A 153 -19.38 -15.62 12.11
C GLY A 153 -19.29 -14.51 11.05
N GLU A 154 -18.17 -13.81 10.96
CA GLU A 154 -17.91 -12.82 9.90
C GLU A 154 -17.19 -13.48 8.72
N GLU A 155 -17.62 -13.23 7.50
CA GLU A 155 -16.92 -13.64 6.30
C GLU A 155 -15.90 -12.56 5.88
N LEU A 156 -14.74 -12.99 5.39
CA LEU A 156 -13.77 -12.06 4.82
C LEU A 156 -14.29 -11.55 3.47
N PRO A 157 -14.49 -10.23 3.28
CA PRO A 157 -14.82 -9.70 1.96
C PRO A 157 -13.67 -9.98 0.98
N GLY A 158 -13.95 -10.03 -0.30
CA GLY A 158 -12.93 -10.12 -1.33
C GLY A 158 -11.92 -8.96 -1.24
N LEU A 159 -10.70 -9.18 -1.71
CA LEU A 159 -9.66 -8.14 -1.70
C LEU A 159 -10.04 -6.89 -2.50
N LYS A 160 -10.97 -7.03 -3.45
CA LYS A 160 -11.50 -5.95 -4.28
C LYS A 160 -12.80 -5.36 -3.77
N ASP A 161 -13.40 -5.97 -2.75
CA ASP A 161 -14.65 -5.46 -2.19
C ASP A 161 -14.35 -4.18 -1.44
N GLY A 162 -14.86 -3.09 -1.96
CA GLY A 162 -14.61 -1.77 -1.42
C GLY A 162 -15.81 -0.86 -1.58
N ILE A 163 -15.85 0.16 -0.75
CA ILE A 163 -16.82 1.25 -0.86
C ILE A 163 -16.17 2.35 -1.69
N TYR A 164 -16.66 2.53 -2.91
CA TYR A 164 -16.19 3.54 -3.84
C TYR A 164 -16.85 4.89 -3.55
N TRP A 165 -16.03 5.87 -3.25
CA TRP A 165 -16.40 7.27 -3.14
C TRP A 165 -15.28 8.09 -3.80
N SER A 166 -14.84 9.20 -3.21
CA SER A 166 -13.63 9.91 -3.65
C SER A 166 -12.35 9.07 -3.45
N THR A 167 -12.41 8.11 -2.53
CA THR A 167 -11.37 7.13 -2.26
C THR A 167 -11.97 5.72 -2.19
N LEU A 168 -11.16 4.72 -2.48
CA LEU A 168 -11.54 3.32 -2.28
C LEU A 168 -11.30 2.95 -0.81
N ASN A 169 -12.36 2.56 -0.11
CA ASN A 169 -12.31 2.18 1.30
C ASN A 169 -12.74 0.73 1.49
N PRO A 170 -12.13 -0.01 2.42
CA PRO A 170 -12.59 -1.34 2.75
C PRO A 170 -13.98 -1.29 3.43
N PRO A 171 -14.82 -2.32 3.27
CA PRO A 171 -16.08 -2.41 3.97
C PRO A 171 -15.87 -2.47 5.49
N ARG A 172 -16.78 -1.86 6.24
CA ARG A 172 -16.75 -1.92 7.71
C ARG A 172 -17.02 -3.34 8.18
N ARG A 173 -16.25 -3.78 9.19
CA ARG A 173 -16.36 -5.14 9.73
C ARG A 173 -15.86 -5.24 11.17
N LYS A 174 -16.26 -6.29 11.84
CA LYS A 174 -15.73 -6.67 13.15
C LYS A 174 -14.47 -7.50 12.98
N ILE A 175 -13.48 -7.24 13.80
CA ILE A 175 -12.23 -7.99 13.86
C ILE A 175 -11.92 -8.36 15.32
N VAL A 176 -11.15 -9.41 15.51
CA VAL A 176 -10.57 -9.75 16.80
C VAL A 176 -9.12 -9.27 16.80
N VAL A 177 -8.73 -8.57 17.85
CA VAL A 177 -7.36 -8.12 18.08
C VAL A 177 -6.84 -8.85 19.31
N THR A 178 -5.81 -9.66 19.12
CA THR A 178 -5.18 -10.45 20.19
C THR A 178 -3.80 -9.90 20.50
N LYS A 179 -3.51 -9.65 21.77
CA LYS A 179 -2.18 -9.21 22.20
C LYS A 179 -1.17 -10.35 22.09
N ARG A 180 -0.03 -10.11 21.45
CA ARG A 180 1.07 -11.08 21.39
C ARG A 180 1.71 -11.27 22.77
N LYS A 181 2.07 -12.51 23.07
CA LYS A 181 2.91 -12.81 24.24
C LYS A 181 4.37 -12.65 23.81
N HIS A 182 5.07 -11.76 24.46
CA HIS A 182 6.51 -11.59 24.27
C HIS A 182 7.21 -12.52 25.26
N ASN A 183 7.69 -13.64 24.76
CA ASN A 183 8.55 -14.55 25.52
C ASN A 183 10.00 -14.10 25.43
#